data_d4a82adeb9daa705d931e887c9c2a35e
#
_entry.id   d4a82adeb9daa705d931e887c9c2a35e
#
_cell.length_a   1.000
_cell.length_b   1.000
_cell.length_c   1.000
_cell.angle_alpha   90.00
_cell.angle_beta   90.00
_cell.angle_gamma   90.00
#
_symmetry.space_group_name_H-M   'P 1'
#
loop_
_entity.id
_entity.type
_entity.pdbx_description
1 polymer ?
#
loop_
_entity_poly.entity_id
_entity_poly.type
_entity_poly.pdbx_seq_one_letter_code
_entity_poly.pdbx_strand_id
1 'polypeptide(L)'
;MRIVSRIIAVSAFLLSVAFSANAQYGPSSKGQGSHYGIIQGTNGGAEYKGIVEGGVGYDFFEEQLAFSVSTSHGVIFNDSFFIGANVGFFHSRVSNNNRYDLYYVPTLALDSRYYFHLQTIGLQPYIGAQAGVGFSKNDYWYYTGDSGSYTEFALNATLMAGLRIRLSDSLGITTGIRSIYTFDNLGVLFQVGLEF
;
A
#
# COMPACT_ATOMS: atom_id res chain seq x y z
N MET A 1 2.68 -25.65 1.44
CA MET A 1 2.05 -25.63 0.10
C MET A 1 0.64 -25.04 0.04
N ARG A 2 -0.25 -25.23 1.00
CA ARG A 2 -1.64 -24.67 0.95
C ARG A 2 -1.74 -23.16 1.07
N ILE A 3 -0.79 -22.49 1.71
CA ILE A 3 -0.79 -21.02 1.91
C ILE A 3 -0.38 -20.32 0.63
N VAL A 4 0.66 -20.79 -0.04
CA VAL A 4 1.16 -20.18 -1.30
C VAL A 4 0.08 -20.19 -2.38
N SER A 5 -0.71 -21.29 -2.48
CA SER A 5 -1.81 -21.37 -3.44
C SER A 5 -2.94 -20.37 -3.14
N ARG A 6 -3.21 -20.09 -1.87
CA ARG A 6 -4.21 -19.08 -1.47
C ARG A 6 -3.75 -17.65 -1.77
N ILE A 7 -2.47 -17.34 -1.56
CA ILE A 7 -1.88 -16.04 -1.90
C ILE A 7 -1.96 -15.80 -3.40
N ILE A 8 -1.57 -16.79 -4.21
CA ILE A 8 -1.65 -16.70 -5.67
C ILE A 8 -3.10 -16.50 -6.12
N ALA A 9 -4.06 -17.18 -5.50
CA ALA A 9 -5.47 -17.05 -5.83
C ALA A 9 -6.02 -15.65 -5.50
N VAL A 10 -5.67 -15.08 -4.35
CA VAL A 10 -6.09 -13.72 -3.95
C VAL A 10 -5.45 -12.68 -4.86
N SER A 11 -4.15 -12.81 -5.16
CA SER A 11 -3.45 -11.90 -6.08
C SER A 11 -4.00 -11.99 -7.50
N ALA A 12 -4.31 -13.18 -7.99
CA ALA A 12 -4.93 -13.38 -9.30
C ALA A 12 -6.36 -12.81 -9.36
N PHE A 13 -7.12 -12.93 -8.27
CA PHE A 13 -8.46 -12.33 -8.19
C PHE A 13 -8.41 -10.81 -8.21
N LEU A 14 -7.51 -10.18 -7.44
CA LEU A 14 -7.32 -8.73 -7.45
C LEU A 14 -6.88 -8.21 -8.82
N LEU A 15 -5.96 -8.92 -9.49
CA LEU A 15 -5.56 -8.62 -10.85
C LEU A 15 -6.72 -8.77 -11.85
N SER A 16 -7.54 -9.80 -11.73
CA SER A 16 -8.68 -10.03 -12.64
C SER A 16 -9.75 -8.94 -12.51
N VAL A 17 -10.01 -8.43 -11.31
CA VAL A 17 -10.93 -7.30 -11.06
C VAL A 17 -10.38 -6.02 -11.69
N ALA A 18 -9.07 -5.77 -11.56
CA ALA A 18 -8.42 -4.60 -12.17
C ALA A 18 -8.44 -4.66 -13.71
N PHE A 19 -8.20 -5.83 -14.31
CA PHE A 19 -8.28 -6.02 -15.77
C PHE A 19 -9.70 -5.92 -16.31
N SER A 20 -10.69 -6.42 -15.57
CA SER A 20 -12.11 -6.34 -15.99
C SER A 20 -12.61 -4.89 -16.02
N ALA A 21 -12.14 -4.05 -15.11
CA ALA A 21 -12.48 -2.62 -15.11
C ALA A 21 -11.92 -1.87 -16.33
N ASN A 22 -10.74 -2.26 -16.84
CA ASN A 22 -10.13 -1.66 -18.03
C ASN A 22 -10.78 -2.10 -19.36
N ALA A 23 -11.33 -3.30 -19.42
CA ALA A 23 -11.90 -3.84 -20.68
C ALA A 23 -13.19 -3.13 -21.14
N GLN A 24 -13.83 -2.35 -20.26
CA GLN A 24 -15.04 -1.60 -20.57
C GLN A 24 -14.79 -0.18 -21.11
N TYR A 25 -13.55 0.30 -21.11
CA TYR A 25 -13.21 1.66 -21.52
C TYR A 25 -12.32 1.64 -22.76
N GLY A 26 -12.96 1.56 -23.93
CA GLY A 26 -12.30 1.87 -25.21
C GLY A 26 -11.91 3.35 -25.26
N PRO A 27 -10.94 3.74 -26.12
CA PRO A 27 -10.50 5.13 -26.24
C PRO A 27 -11.69 6.01 -26.65
N SER A 28 -12.14 6.86 -25.73
CA SER A 28 -13.20 7.83 -26.00
C SER A 28 -12.68 8.85 -26.99
N SER A 29 -13.35 8.91 -28.14
CA SER A 29 -13.19 9.96 -29.15
C SER A 29 -13.45 11.32 -28.50
N LYS A 30 -12.59 12.30 -28.82
CA LYS A 30 -12.74 13.72 -28.47
C LYS A 30 -14.14 14.20 -28.89
N GLY A 31 -15.03 14.41 -27.95
CA GLY A 31 -16.36 14.99 -28.15
C GLY A 31 -16.54 16.20 -27.25
N GLN A 32 -16.89 17.30 -27.87
CA GLN A 32 -17.15 18.62 -27.32
C GLN A 32 -18.07 18.64 -26.09
N GLY A 33 -17.64 19.43 -25.09
CA GLY A 33 -18.43 20.37 -24.29
C GLY A 33 -19.70 19.88 -23.60
N SER A 34 -19.60 19.71 -22.29
CA SER A 34 -20.71 19.97 -21.37
C SER A 34 -20.16 20.60 -20.09
N HIS A 35 -20.57 21.84 -19.83
CA HIS A 35 -20.27 22.59 -18.62
C HIS A 35 -20.98 21.97 -17.41
N TYR A 36 -20.34 21.08 -16.73
CA TYR A 36 -20.54 20.88 -15.29
C TYR A 36 -19.16 20.89 -14.67
N GLY A 37 -18.99 21.72 -13.64
CA GLY A 37 -17.70 22.01 -13.01
C GLY A 37 -17.01 20.78 -12.45
N ILE A 38 -16.37 20.04 -13.32
CA ILE A 38 -15.39 19.03 -12.97
C ILE A 38 -14.07 19.78 -12.94
N ILE A 39 -13.36 19.71 -11.85
CA ILE A 39 -11.99 20.14 -11.72
C ILE A 39 -11.21 19.39 -12.82
N GLN A 40 -11.03 20.03 -13.98
CA GLN A 40 -10.14 19.55 -15.00
C GLN A 40 -8.73 19.66 -14.43
N GLY A 41 -8.11 18.52 -14.16
CA GLY A 41 -6.67 18.43 -13.94
C GLY A 41 -5.99 19.09 -15.14
N THR A 42 -5.49 20.27 -14.91
CA THR A 42 -4.88 21.10 -15.92
C THR A 42 -3.57 20.48 -16.38
N ASN A 43 -3.44 20.34 -17.69
CA ASN A 43 -2.19 20.22 -18.42
C ASN A 43 -1.29 19.06 -17.95
N GLY A 44 -1.25 18.00 -18.72
CA GLY A 44 -0.42 16.80 -18.57
C GLY A 44 1.01 17.03 -18.09
N GLY A 45 1.16 17.37 -16.83
CA GLY A 45 2.39 17.68 -16.14
C GLY A 45 2.68 16.70 -15.02
N ALA A 46 3.88 16.78 -14.50
CA ALA A 46 4.29 16.09 -13.30
C ALA A 46 4.04 16.99 -12.09
N GLU A 47 3.31 16.50 -11.10
CA GLU A 47 3.01 17.22 -9.87
C GLU A 47 3.56 16.45 -8.66
N TYR A 48 4.10 17.18 -7.68
CA TYR A 48 4.47 16.58 -6.40
C TYR A 48 3.22 16.10 -5.66
N LYS A 49 3.34 14.93 -5.03
CA LYS A 49 2.32 14.37 -4.14
C LYS A 49 2.95 13.75 -2.90
N GLY A 50 2.36 14.06 -1.75
CA GLY A 50 2.61 13.38 -0.49
C GLY A 50 1.40 12.53 -0.11
N ILE A 51 1.64 11.34 0.43
CA ILE A 51 0.60 10.42 0.88
C ILE A 51 0.99 9.90 2.26
N VAL A 52 0.12 10.06 3.25
CA VAL A 52 0.30 9.49 4.60
C VAL A 52 -0.80 8.48 4.83
N GLU A 53 -0.44 7.27 5.19
CA GLU A 53 -1.37 6.13 5.33
C GLU A 53 -1.18 5.41 6.65
N GLY A 54 -2.29 5.01 7.27
CA GLY A 54 -2.35 4.08 8.38
C GLY A 54 -3.16 2.84 8.02
N GLY A 55 -2.75 1.69 8.51
CA GLY A 55 -3.45 0.43 8.25
C GLY A 55 -3.53 -0.45 9.48
N VAL A 56 -4.60 -1.24 9.55
CA VAL A 56 -4.83 -2.26 10.55
C VAL A 56 -5.31 -3.53 9.87
N GLY A 57 -4.86 -4.67 10.34
CA GLY A 57 -5.22 -5.94 9.73
C GLY A 57 -4.66 -7.14 10.47
N TYR A 58 -4.31 -8.16 9.72
CA TYR A 58 -3.92 -9.46 10.25
C TYR A 58 -2.63 -9.95 9.60
N ASP A 59 -1.72 -10.43 10.43
CA ASP A 59 -0.52 -11.14 10.01
C ASP A 59 -0.81 -12.64 10.01
N PHE A 60 -0.70 -13.27 8.83
CA PHE A 60 -1.08 -14.67 8.64
C PHE A 60 -0.04 -15.69 9.11
N PHE A 61 1.21 -15.27 9.27
CA PHE A 61 2.25 -16.16 9.76
C PHE A 61 2.29 -16.17 11.28
N GLU A 62 2.11 -15.01 11.88
CA GLU A 62 2.10 -14.87 13.34
C GLU A 62 0.70 -15.02 13.95
N GLU A 63 -0.33 -15.13 13.10
CA GLU A 63 -1.75 -15.27 13.50
C GLU A 63 -2.24 -14.14 14.42
N GLN A 64 -1.83 -12.88 14.16
CA GLN A 64 -2.05 -11.74 15.04
C GLN A 64 -2.46 -10.47 14.33
N LEU A 65 -2.93 -9.50 15.13
CA LEU A 65 -3.19 -8.14 14.65
C LEU A 65 -1.90 -7.46 14.19
N ALA A 66 -1.97 -6.85 13.02
CA ALA A 66 -0.90 -6.08 12.42
C ALA A 66 -1.31 -4.63 12.21
N PHE A 67 -0.36 -3.73 12.34
CA PHE A 67 -0.53 -2.30 12.11
C PHE A 67 0.55 -1.79 11.17
N SER A 68 0.21 -0.79 10.39
CA SER A 68 1.20 -0.08 9.57
C SER A 68 0.95 1.41 9.58
N VAL A 69 2.03 2.18 9.51
CA VAL A 69 2.00 3.62 9.22
C VAL A 69 3.07 3.87 8.19
N SER A 70 2.77 4.66 7.17
CA SER A 70 3.75 5.00 6.14
C SER A 70 3.48 6.37 5.54
N THR A 71 4.53 6.95 4.98
CA THR A 71 4.43 8.14 4.15
C THR A 71 5.16 7.92 2.83
N SER A 72 4.53 8.33 1.74
CA SER A 72 5.09 8.29 0.40
C SER A 72 5.22 9.70 -0.14
N HIS A 73 6.37 10.03 -0.70
CA HIS A 73 6.64 11.31 -1.32
C HIS A 73 7.16 11.09 -2.73
N GLY A 74 6.55 11.73 -3.70
CA GLY A 74 6.88 11.48 -5.10
C GLY A 74 6.19 12.42 -6.07
N VAL A 75 6.04 11.95 -7.28
CA VAL A 75 5.47 12.68 -8.38
C VAL A 75 4.33 11.88 -9.01
N ILE A 76 3.23 12.55 -9.28
CA ILE A 76 2.12 12.00 -10.06
C ILE A 76 2.16 12.59 -11.48
N PHE A 77 2.04 11.72 -12.48
CA PHE A 77 2.00 12.07 -13.90
C PHE A 77 0.57 11.94 -14.41
N ASN A 78 0.09 12.99 -15.05
CA ASN A 78 -1.25 13.03 -15.68
C ASN A 78 -2.37 12.59 -14.73
N ASP A 79 -2.20 12.83 -13.42
CA ASP A 79 -3.13 12.41 -12.37
C ASP A 79 -3.44 10.89 -12.34
N SER A 80 -2.62 10.11 -13.05
CA SER A 80 -2.82 8.66 -13.24
C SER A 80 -1.71 7.81 -12.64
N PHE A 81 -0.47 8.20 -12.80
CA PHE A 81 0.67 7.39 -12.41
C PHE A 81 1.52 8.11 -11.37
N PHE A 82 1.55 7.57 -10.17
CA PHE A 82 2.41 8.03 -9.08
C PHE A 82 3.65 7.14 -8.98
N ILE A 83 4.80 7.77 -8.78
CA ILE A 83 6.05 7.12 -8.38
C ILE A 83 6.74 7.94 -7.31
N GLY A 84 7.21 7.30 -6.25
CA GLY A 84 7.83 7.99 -5.12
C GLY A 84 8.64 7.07 -4.21
N ALA A 85 9.21 7.67 -3.17
CA ALA A 85 9.83 6.97 -2.06
C ALA A 85 8.82 6.82 -0.92
N ASN A 86 8.78 5.65 -0.31
CA ASN A 86 7.98 5.34 0.87
C ASN A 86 8.90 5.06 2.05
N VAL A 87 8.57 5.66 3.17
CA VAL A 87 9.12 5.32 4.48
C VAL A 87 7.95 4.84 5.33
N GLY A 88 8.07 3.67 5.90
CA GLY A 88 6.99 3.05 6.63
C GLY A 88 7.46 2.33 7.88
N PHE A 89 6.46 1.86 8.58
CA PHE A 89 6.62 1.10 9.80
C PHE A 89 5.53 0.03 9.83
N PHE A 90 5.95 -1.22 9.90
CA PHE A 90 5.06 -2.36 10.05
C PHE A 90 5.28 -2.95 11.43
N HIS A 91 4.20 -3.23 12.14
CA HIS A 91 4.20 -3.84 13.45
C HIS A 91 3.30 -5.06 13.45
N SER A 92 3.87 -6.18 13.87
CA SER A 92 3.16 -7.39 14.21
C SER A 92 3.58 -7.84 15.61
N ARG A 93 2.66 -8.40 16.38
CA ARG A 93 2.95 -8.87 17.75
C ARG A 93 3.14 -10.37 17.70
N VAL A 94 4.31 -10.86 18.05
CA VAL A 94 4.57 -12.29 18.25
C VAL A 94 4.22 -12.66 19.69
N SER A 95 3.30 -13.59 19.87
CA SER A 95 2.97 -14.18 21.18
C SER A 95 3.30 -15.65 21.16
N ASN A 96 4.45 -16.03 21.65
CA ASN A 96 4.83 -17.42 21.81
C ASN A 96 4.95 -17.73 23.29
N ASN A 97 4.12 -18.66 23.81
CA ASN A 97 4.11 -19.24 25.16
C ASN A 97 5.05 -18.60 26.18
N ASN A 98 4.65 -17.44 26.79
CA ASN A 98 5.39 -16.65 27.78
C ASN A 98 6.48 -15.69 27.24
N ARG A 99 6.55 -15.42 25.93
CA ARG A 99 7.35 -14.35 25.35
C ARG A 99 6.47 -13.39 24.57
N TYR A 100 6.60 -12.11 24.85
CA TYR A 100 6.02 -11.02 24.06
C TYR A 100 7.14 -10.39 23.27
N ASP A 101 7.34 -10.85 22.05
CA ASP A 101 8.27 -10.20 21.13
C ASP A 101 7.47 -9.20 20.27
N LEU A 102 7.77 -7.92 20.43
CA LEU A 102 7.21 -6.86 19.61
C LEU A 102 8.06 -6.75 18.34
N TYR A 103 7.48 -7.09 17.21
CA TYR A 103 8.17 -7.04 15.93
C TYR A 103 7.94 -5.67 15.28
N TYR A 104 8.98 -4.87 15.25
CA TYR A 104 8.95 -3.54 14.64
C TYR A 104 9.82 -3.54 13.41
N VAL A 105 9.22 -3.31 12.25
CA VAL A 105 9.91 -3.31 10.97
C VAL A 105 9.79 -1.93 10.31
N PRO A 106 10.75 -1.01 10.51
CA PRO A 106 10.88 0.14 9.64
C PRO A 106 11.18 -0.33 8.21
N THR A 107 10.55 0.31 7.24
CA THR A 107 10.66 -0.02 5.82
C THR A 107 11.06 1.20 5.01
N LEU A 108 11.85 0.97 3.98
CA LEU A 108 12.18 1.95 2.93
C LEU A 108 11.90 1.30 1.58
N ALA A 109 11.05 1.91 0.76
CA ALA A 109 10.63 1.32 -0.49
C ALA A 109 10.42 2.36 -1.60
N LEU A 110 10.45 1.92 -2.84
CA LEU A 110 9.84 2.64 -3.96
C LEU A 110 8.34 2.34 -3.97
N ASP A 111 7.52 3.36 -4.15
CA ASP A 111 6.07 3.28 -4.24
C ASP A 111 5.62 3.65 -5.65
N SER A 112 4.82 2.79 -6.25
CA SER A 112 4.26 3.00 -7.58
C SER A 112 2.76 2.72 -7.53
N ARG A 113 1.95 3.66 -8.02
CA ARG A 113 0.48 3.53 -8.03
C ARG A 113 -0.07 3.98 -9.37
N TYR A 114 -1.10 3.28 -9.83
CA TYR A 114 -1.87 3.67 -11.01
C TYR A 114 -3.32 3.93 -10.63
N TYR A 115 -3.80 5.14 -10.89
CA TYR A 115 -5.14 5.63 -10.64
C TYR A 115 -5.98 5.56 -11.91
N PHE A 116 -7.10 4.88 -11.84
CA PHE A 116 -8.02 4.73 -12.96
C PHE A 116 -9.00 5.92 -12.98
N HIS A 117 -9.07 6.62 -14.10
CA HIS A 117 -10.03 7.70 -14.27
C HIS A 117 -11.41 7.12 -14.54
N LEU A 118 -12.32 7.26 -13.58
CA LEU A 118 -13.73 7.04 -13.81
C LEU A 118 -14.39 8.37 -14.18
N GLN A 119 -15.38 8.33 -15.07
CA GLN A 119 -16.19 9.52 -15.40
C GLN A 119 -17.00 10.03 -14.21
N THR A 120 -16.99 9.33 -13.11
CA THR A 120 -17.71 9.68 -11.88
C THR A 120 -16.87 10.66 -11.07
N ILE A 121 -17.51 11.71 -10.59
CA ILE A 121 -16.91 12.85 -9.90
C ILE A 121 -16.08 12.39 -8.70
N GLY A 122 -14.78 12.66 -8.73
CA GLY A 122 -13.89 12.62 -7.57
C GLY A 122 -13.48 11.23 -7.06
N LEU A 123 -13.96 10.13 -7.67
CA LEU A 123 -13.63 8.77 -7.23
C LEU A 123 -12.70 8.08 -8.24
N GLN A 124 -11.53 7.64 -7.80
CA GLN A 124 -10.54 6.98 -8.63
C GLN A 124 -10.09 5.66 -7.97
N PRO A 125 -10.47 4.50 -8.53
CA PRO A 125 -9.85 3.25 -8.13
C PRO A 125 -8.34 3.29 -8.41
N TYR A 126 -7.55 2.60 -7.57
CA TYR A 126 -6.13 2.48 -7.82
C TYR A 126 -5.63 1.07 -7.51
N ILE A 127 -4.53 0.74 -8.15
CA ILE A 127 -3.67 -0.37 -7.80
C ILE A 127 -2.26 0.16 -7.56
N GLY A 128 -1.49 -0.50 -6.73
CA GLY A 128 -0.12 -0.08 -6.46
C GLY A 128 0.75 -1.23 -5.99
N ALA A 129 2.05 -0.98 -6.09
CA ALA A 129 3.08 -1.87 -5.59
C ALA A 129 4.19 -1.07 -4.94
N GLN A 130 4.77 -1.64 -3.89
CA GLN A 130 5.99 -1.12 -3.27
C GLN A 130 7.02 -2.23 -3.25
N ALA A 131 8.28 -1.86 -3.46
CA ALA A 131 9.42 -2.75 -3.35
C ALA A 131 10.58 -2.05 -2.65
N GLY A 132 11.18 -2.70 -1.68
CA GLY A 132 12.22 -2.09 -0.88
C GLY A 132 12.83 -3.04 0.14
N VAL A 133 13.27 -2.47 1.24
CA VAL A 133 13.91 -3.19 2.33
C VAL A 133 13.23 -2.89 3.65
N GLY A 134 13.14 -3.90 4.50
CA GLY A 134 12.76 -3.79 5.90
C GLY A 134 13.96 -4.03 6.81
N PHE A 135 13.92 -3.44 7.98
CA PHE A 135 14.95 -3.56 9.00
C PHE A 135 14.29 -4.11 10.26
N SER A 136 14.73 -5.24 10.77
CA SER A 136 14.26 -5.79 12.03
C SER A 136 15.37 -5.82 13.04
N LYS A 137 15.05 -5.40 14.26
CA LYS A 137 15.92 -5.58 15.41
C LYS A 137 15.28 -6.61 16.33
N ASN A 138 15.91 -7.76 16.43
CA ASN A 138 15.46 -8.85 17.29
C ASN A 138 16.26 -8.84 18.57
N ASP A 139 15.60 -8.63 19.71
CA ASP A 139 16.18 -8.76 21.02
C ASP A 139 15.81 -10.15 21.59
N TYR A 140 16.78 -10.96 21.97
CA TYR A 140 16.54 -12.26 22.57
C TYR A 140 17.04 -12.33 24.01
N TRP A 141 16.25 -12.99 24.85
CA TRP A 141 16.58 -13.27 26.24
C TRP A 141 16.55 -14.77 26.45
N TYR A 142 17.66 -15.32 26.91
CA TYR A 142 17.69 -16.70 27.35
C TYR A 142 17.51 -16.79 28.87
N TYR A 143 16.86 -17.85 29.33
CA TYR A 143 16.72 -18.15 30.77
C TYR A 143 18.08 -18.26 31.51
N THR A 144 19.17 -18.43 30.76
CA THR A 144 20.55 -18.49 31.28
C THR A 144 21.14 -17.13 31.61
N GLY A 145 20.39 -16.04 31.39
CA GLY A 145 20.87 -14.67 31.65
C GLY A 145 21.58 -14.01 30.47
N ASP A 146 21.82 -14.75 29.38
CA ASP A 146 22.40 -14.18 28.18
C ASP A 146 21.33 -13.43 27.39
N SER A 147 21.63 -12.19 27.04
CA SER A 147 20.79 -11.36 26.18
C SER A 147 21.64 -10.83 25.04
N GLY A 148 21.04 -10.71 23.87
CA GLY A 148 21.70 -10.15 22.69
C GLY A 148 20.69 -9.49 21.77
N SER A 149 21.19 -8.67 20.86
CA SER A 149 20.38 -8.11 19.79
C SER A 149 21.10 -8.27 18.46
N TYR A 150 20.35 -8.57 17.42
CA TYR A 150 20.86 -8.57 16.05
C TYR A 150 19.90 -7.82 15.14
N THR A 151 20.47 -7.21 14.09
CA THR A 151 19.69 -6.49 13.08
C THR A 151 19.69 -7.31 11.81
N GLU A 152 18.51 -7.57 11.29
CA GLU A 152 18.30 -8.25 10.02
C GLU A 152 17.75 -7.27 8.98
N PHE A 153 18.13 -7.54 7.73
CA PHE A 153 17.59 -6.83 6.55
C PHE A 153 16.85 -7.84 5.72
N ALA A 154 15.66 -7.50 5.29
CA ALA A 154 14.89 -8.32 4.38
C ALA A 154 14.27 -7.50 3.27
N LEU A 155 13.96 -8.16 2.17
CA LEU A 155 13.16 -7.58 1.12
C LEU A 155 11.75 -7.31 1.66
N ASN A 156 11.25 -6.12 1.32
CA ASN A 156 9.86 -5.73 1.57
C ASN A 156 9.16 -5.59 0.23
N ALA A 157 8.02 -6.24 0.09
CA ALA A 157 7.15 -6.11 -1.07
C ALA A 157 5.72 -5.87 -0.60
N THR A 158 5.05 -4.91 -1.23
CA THR A 158 3.66 -4.56 -0.92
C THR A 158 2.86 -4.50 -2.20
N LEU A 159 1.67 -5.08 -2.17
CA LEU A 159 0.64 -4.89 -3.19
C LEU A 159 -0.56 -4.21 -2.56
N MET A 160 -1.17 -3.28 -3.28
CA MET A 160 -2.31 -2.53 -2.78
C MET A 160 -3.35 -2.30 -3.86
N ALA A 161 -4.60 -2.22 -3.44
CA ALA A 161 -5.72 -1.83 -4.28
C ALA A 161 -6.74 -1.05 -3.43
N GLY A 162 -7.35 -0.01 -4.01
CA GLY A 162 -8.27 0.81 -3.25
C GLY A 162 -8.95 1.88 -4.06
N LEU A 163 -9.45 2.88 -3.34
CA LEU A 163 -10.14 4.03 -3.88
C LEU A 163 -9.47 5.31 -3.39
N ARG A 164 -9.26 6.24 -4.29
CA ARG A 164 -8.90 7.62 -4.01
C ARG A 164 -10.13 8.48 -4.17
N ILE A 165 -10.43 9.29 -3.17
CA ILE A 165 -11.52 10.27 -3.16
C ILE A 165 -10.87 11.65 -3.19
N ARG A 166 -11.01 12.37 -4.28
CA ARG A 166 -10.47 13.74 -4.42
C ARG A 166 -11.41 14.71 -3.72
N LEU A 167 -10.87 15.45 -2.75
CA LEU A 167 -11.58 16.49 -2.04
C LEU A 167 -11.32 17.86 -2.67
N SER A 168 -10.12 18.07 -3.19
CA SER A 168 -9.69 19.26 -3.94
C SER A 168 -8.57 18.88 -4.90
N ASP A 169 -7.98 19.87 -5.59
CA ASP A 169 -6.83 19.65 -6.49
C ASP A 169 -5.60 19.14 -5.74
N SER A 170 -5.43 19.55 -4.49
CA SER A 170 -4.26 19.19 -3.67
C SER A 170 -4.57 18.21 -2.54
N LEU A 171 -5.83 17.90 -2.27
CA LEU A 171 -6.21 17.07 -1.12
C LEU A 171 -7.08 15.88 -1.55
N GLY A 172 -6.74 14.70 -1.08
CA GLY A 172 -7.50 13.48 -1.30
C GLY A 172 -7.48 12.56 -0.08
N ILE A 173 -8.42 11.63 -0.06
CA ILE A 173 -8.45 10.51 0.88
C ILE A 173 -8.23 9.24 0.08
N THR A 174 -7.33 8.38 0.55
CA THR A 174 -7.15 7.03 0.02
C THR A 174 -7.70 6.00 1.00
N THR A 175 -8.30 4.96 0.49
CA THR A 175 -8.73 3.81 1.30
C THR A 175 -8.57 2.53 0.48
N GLY A 176 -8.26 1.42 1.13
CA GLY A 176 -8.06 0.18 0.39
C GLY A 176 -7.52 -0.98 1.23
N ILE A 177 -7.05 -1.96 0.52
CA ILE A 177 -6.40 -3.15 1.09
C ILE A 177 -4.94 -3.15 0.66
N ARG A 178 -4.08 -3.45 1.61
CA ARG A 178 -2.64 -3.59 1.43
C ARG A 178 -2.20 -4.98 1.88
N SER A 179 -1.45 -5.68 1.04
CA SER A 179 -0.75 -6.90 1.42
C SER A 179 0.74 -6.59 1.53
N ILE A 180 1.31 -6.80 2.69
CA ILE A 180 2.73 -6.55 2.98
C ILE A 180 3.42 -7.90 3.18
N TYR A 181 4.49 -8.13 2.42
CA TYR A 181 5.40 -9.24 2.60
C TYR A 181 6.77 -8.71 3.03
N THR A 182 7.23 -9.13 4.20
CA THR A 182 8.54 -8.74 4.71
C THR A 182 9.04 -9.80 5.72
N PHE A 183 10.29 -10.17 5.65
CA PHE A 183 10.89 -11.25 6.48
C PHE A 183 10.01 -12.49 6.45
N ASP A 184 9.65 -13.32 6.24
CA ASP A 184 8.70 -14.42 6.25
C ASP A 184 7.29 -14.04 6.80
N ASN A 185 7.00 -12.73 6.96
CA ASN A 185 5.69 -12.26 7.40
C ASN A 185 4.83 -11.84 6.21
N LEU A 186 3.55 -12.19 6.27
CA LEU A 186 2.53 -11.75 5.33
C LEU A 186 1.36 -11.12 6.08
N GLY A 187 1.28 -9.81 6.01
CA GLY A 187 0.16 -9.05 6.56
C GLY A 187 -0.82 -8.65 5.46
N VAL A 188 -2.11 -8.70 5.78
CA VAL A 188 -3.17 -8.07 4.98
C VAL A 188 -3.89 -7.04 5.85
N LEU A 189 -3.86 -5.78 5.40
CA LEU A 189 -4.35 -4.65 6.15
C LEU A 189 -5.38 -3.87 5.36
N PHE A 190 -6.40 -3.39 6.05
CA PHE A 190 -7.22 -2.28 5.59
C PHE A 190 -6.48 -0.98 5.88
N GLN A 191 -6.37 -0.10 4.89
CA GLN A 191 -5.66 1.18 5.01
C GLN A 191 -6.55 2.36 4.73
N VAL A 192 -6.25 3.47 5.39
CA VAL A 192 -6.81 4.80 5.13
C VAL A 192 -5.66 5.80 5.11
N GLY A 193 -5.70 6.75 4.20
CA GLY A 193 -4.67 7.76 4.06
C GLY A 193 -5.18 9.11 3.62
N LEU A 194 -4.30 10.09 3.76
CA LEU A 194 -4.45 11.45 3.26
C LEU A 194 -3.41 11.69 2.17
N GLU A 195 -3.85 12.27 1.07
CA GLU A 195 -3.02 12.72 -0.04
C GLU A 195 -3.04 14.24 -0.09
N PHE A 196 -1.86 14.87 -0.30
CA PHE A 196 -1.66 16.31 -0.35
C PHE A 196 -0.55 16.72 -1.33
#